data_81c752280e11fdd1fab63feb614ffae8
#
_entry.id   81c752280e11fdd1fab63feb614ffae8
#
_cell.length_a   1.000
_cell.length_b   1.000
_cell.length_c   1.000
_cell.angle_alpha   90.00
_cell.angle_beta   90.00
_cell.angle_gamma   90.00
#
_symmetry.space_group_name_H-M   'P 1'
#
loop_
_entity.id
_entity.type
_entity.pdbx_description
1 polymer ?
#
loop_
_entity_poly.entity_id
_entity_poly.type
_entity_poly.pdbx_seq_one_letter_code
_entity_poly.pdbx_strand_id
1 'polypeptide(L)'
;MVLRKEDLPMVSNAIMNALHEDELEIINELHQACQEGNADVVDQLLQLLIQDIEDHFTTEEELMREAEFFAYPMHKAEHDSMRKRIGELLERWRKHKEPKEVQKFIEEELVSWLLLHI
;
A
#
# COMPACT_ATOMS: atom_id res chain seq x y z
N MET A 1 2.54 5.27 15.37
CA MET A 1 2.58 5.89 14.05
C MET A 1 3.74 6.85 13.95
N VAL A 2 4.48 6.77 12.86
CA VAL A 2 5.73 7.54 12.69
C VAL A 2 5.46 8.96 12.20
N LEU A 3 4.51 9.13 11.29
CA LEU A 3 4.20 10.42 10.68
C LEU A 3 2.72 10.74 10.86
N ARG A 4 2.41 11.88 11.45
CA ARG A 4 1.03 12.34 11.65
C ARG A 4 0.71 13.44 10.65
N LYS A 5 -0.59 13.62 10.38
CA LYS A 5 -1.05 14.65 9.45
C LYS A 5 -0.56 16.03 9.82
N GLU A 6 -0.55 16.35 11.11
CA GLU A 6 -0.14 17.67 11.61
C GLU A 6 1.33 17.97 11.34
N ASP A 7 2.14 16.93 11.08
CA ASP A 7 3.56 17.09 10.82
C ASP A 7 3.85 17.47 9.37
N LEU A 8 2.80 17.49 8.51
CA LEU A 8 2.93 17.82 7.10
C LEU A 8 2.23 19.14 6.77
N PRO A 9 2.68 19.88 5.73
CA PRO A 9 1.95 21.05 5.24
C PRO A 9 0.53 20.66 4.81
N MET A 10 -0.40 21.60 4.85
CA MET A 10 -1.80 21.34 4.49
C MET A 10 -1.99 20.71 3.10
N VAL A 11 -1.22 21.18 2.12
CA VAL A 11 -1.30 20.64 0.75
C VAL A 11 -0.85 19.19 0.73
N SER A 12 0.24 18.89 1.45
CA SER A 12 0.74 17.51 1.54
C SER A 12 -0.27 16.60 2.21
N ASN A 13 -0.93 17.07 3.26
CA ASN A 13 -1.97 16.30 3.94
C ASN A 13 -3.14 15.98 3.01
N ALA A 14 -3.56 16.94 2.19
CA ALA A 14 -4.64 16.73 1.23
C ALA A 14 -4.27 15.67 0.19
N ILE A 15 -3.04 15.72 -0.33
CA ILE A 15 -2.53 14.73 -1.28
C ILE A 15 -2.51 13.34 -0.63
N MET A 16 -1.98 13.23 0.58
CA MET A 16 -1.88 11.95 1.27
C MET A 16 -3.26 11.38 1.57
N ASN A 17 -4.21 12.22 1.97
CA ASN A 17 -5.58 11.77 2.23
C ASN A 17 -6.24 11.20 0.96
N ALA A 18 -6.07 11.85 -0.17
CA ALA A 18 -6.63 11.38 -1.43
C ALA A 18 -6.04 10.03 -1.83
N LEU A 19 -4.73 9.86 -1.67
CA LEU A 19 -4.05 8.60 -1.96
C LEU A 19 -4.55 7.47 -1.05
N HIS A 20 -4.76 7.76 0.23
CA HIS A 20 -5.28 6.77 1.18
C HIS A 20 -6.70 6.34 0.85
N GLU A 21 -7.56 7.27 0.45
CA GLU A 21 -8.94 6.97 0.10
C GLU A 21 -9.00 6.04 -1.13
N ASP A 22 -8.21 6.35 -2.16
CA ASP A 22 -8.13 5.53 -3.36
C ASP A 22 -7.61 4.12 -3.03
N GLU A 23 -6.58 4.06 -2.20
CA GLU A 23 -5.96 2.81 -1.79
C GLU A 23 -6.94 1.92 -1.04
N LEU A 24 -7.68 2.49 -0.08
CA LEU A 24 -8.68 1.74 0.69
C LEU A 24 -9.79 1.20 -0.20
N GLU A 25 -10.23 1.96 -1.17
CA GLU A 25 -11.25 1.52 -2.11
C GLU A 25 -10.77 0.31 -2.92
N ILE A 26 -9.54 0.38 -3.44
CA ILE A 26 -8.95 -0.72 -4.20
C ILE A 26 -8.79 -1.96 -3.31
N ILE A 27 -8.32 -1.79 -2.08
CA ILE A 27 -8.14 -2.90 -1.13
C ILE A 27 -9.48 -3.61 -0.88
N ASN A 28 -10.55 -2.84 -0.65
CA ASN A 28 -11.86 -3.41 -0.40
C ASN A 28 -12.39 -4.19 -1.61
N GLU A 29 -12.22 -3.65 -2.81
CA GLU A 29 -12.65 -4.32 -4.03
C GLU A 29 -11.82 -5.59 -4.27
N LEU A 30 -10.53 -5.53 -4.05
CA LEU A 30 -9.65 -6.69 -4.20
C LEU A 30 -10.02 -7.78 -3.19
N HIS A 31 -10.25 -7.41 -1.96
CA HIS A 31 -10.65 -8.37 -0.91
C HIS A 31 -11.93 -9.09 -1.30
N GLN A 32 -12.92 -8.35 -1.80
CA GLN A 32 -14.17 -8.93 -2.25
C GLN A 32 -13.97 -9.89 -3.43
N ALA A 33 -13.14 -9.50 -4.39
CA ALA A 33 -12.83 -10.36 -5.54
C ALA A 33 -12.16 -11.66 -5.09
N CYS A 34 -11.30 -11.60 -4.07
CA CYS A 34 -10.69 -12.81 -3.50
C CYS A 34 -11.74 -13.73 -2.89
N GLN A 35 -12.69 -13.16 -2.15
CA GLN A 35 -13.77 -13.94 -1.54
C GLN A 35 -14.65 -14.61 -2.58
N GLU A 36 -14.85 -13.96 -3.72
CA GLU A 36 -15.64 -14.50 -4.83
C GLU A 36 -14.85 -15.51 -5.67
N GLY A 37 -13.54 -15.59 -5.49
CA GLY A 37 -12.69 -16.52 -6.23
C GLY A 37 -12.48 -16.14 -7.69
N ASN A 38 -12.69 -14.87 -8.04
CA ASN A 38 -12.56 -14.40 -9.43
C ASN A 38 -11.11 -14.03 -9.74
N ALA A 39 -10.34 -15.00 -10.25
CA ALA A 39 -8.91 -14.84 -10.47
C ALA A 39 -8.56 -13.70 -11.43
N ASP A 40 -9.35 -13.50 -12.48
CA ASP A 40 -9.08 -12.43 -13.46
C ASP A 40 -9.22 -11.04 -12.83
N VAL A 41 -10.26 -10.85 -12.04
CA VAL A 41 -10.49 -9.59 -11.34
C VAL A 41 -9.44 -9.39 -10.25
N VAL A 42 -9.08 -10.45 -9.52
CA VAL A 42 -8.00 -10.40 -8.53
C VAL A 42 -6.71 -9.94 -9.18
N ASP A 43 -6.35 -10.49 -10.34
CA ASP A 43 -5.12 -10.10 -11.04
C ASP A 43 -5.11 -8.62 -11.39
N GLN A 44 -6.19 -8.12 -11.97
CA GLN A 44 -6.31 -6.73 -12.36
C GLN A 44 -6.24 -5.79 -11.16
N LEU A 45 -6.99 -6.10 -10.11
CA LEU A 45 -7.03 -5.26 -8.91
C LEU A 45 -5.74 -5.33 -8.12
N LEU A 46 -5.08 -6.49 -8.10
CA LEU A 46 -3.78 -6.62 -7.43
C LEU A 46 -2.73 -5.72 -8.09
N GLN A 47 -2.67 -5.72 -9.41
CA GLN A 47 -1.73 -4.87 -10.13
C GLN A 47 -2.04 -3.40 -9.93
N LEU A 48 -3.32 -3.03 -9.93
CA LEU A 48 -3.74 -1.66 -9.66
C LEU A 48 -3.36 -1.23 -8.24
N LEU A 49 -3.55 -2.11 -7.27
CA LEU A 49 -3.19 -1.82 -5.87
C LEU A 49 -1.68 -1.63 -5.73
N ILE A 50 -0.88 -2.49 -6.36
CA ILE A 50 0.58 -2.39 -6.30
C ILE A 50 1.04 -1.05 -6.87
N GLN A 51 0.48 -0.63 -7.99
CA GLN A 51 0.82 0.67 -8.58
C GLN A 51 0.41 1.82 -7.66
N ASP A 52 -0.78 1.74 -7.07
CA ASP A 52 -1.29 2.77 -6.17
C ASP A 52 -0.42 2.90 -4.92
N ILE A 53 0.00 1.77 -4.34
CA ILE A 53 0.90 1.78 -3.18
C ILE A 53 2.24 2.38 -3.55
N GLU A 54 2.79 2.05 -4.72
CA GLU A 54 4.07 2.61 -5.16
C GLU A 54 3.98 4.12 -5.35
N ASP A 55 2.90 4.60 -5.94
CA ASP A 55 2.66 6.04 -6.10
C ASP A 55 2.55 6.73 -4.74
N HIS A 56 1.85 6.10 -3.80
CA HIS A 56 1.73 6.59 -2.42
C HIS A 56 3.11 6.68 -1.76
N PHE A 57 3.89 5.62 -1.81
CA PHE A 57 5.21 5.58 -1.19
C PHE A 57 6.15 6.61 -1.81
N THR A 58 6.18 6.70 -3.14
CA THR A 58 7.04 7.65 -3.84
C THR A 58 6.67 9.09 -3.52
N THR A 59 5.38 9.41 -3.53
CA THR A 59 4.90 10.75 -3.21
C THR A 59 5.26 11.15 -1.78
N GLU A 60 5.03 10.24 -0.83
CA GLU A 60 5.38 10.50 0.57
C GLU A 60 6.88 10.69 0.75
N GLU A 61 7.69 9.85 0.10
CA GLU A 61 9.14 9.97 0.16
C GLU A 61 9.62 11.31 -0.39
N GLU A 62 9.06 11.78 -1.49
CA GLU A 62 9.40 13.08 -2.05
C GLU A 62 9.04 14.22 -1.12
N LEU A 63 7.84 14.16 -0.53
CA LEU A 63 7.40 15.18 0.42
C LEU A 63 8.28 15.21 1.67
N MET A 64 8.67 14.06 2.17
CA MET A 64 9.55 13.99 3.34
C MET A 64 10.94 14.51 3.04
N ARG A 65 11.49 14.24 1.86
CA ARG A 65 12.79 14.77 1.45
C ARG A 65 12.75 16.29 1.29
N GLU A 66 11.71 16.81 0.67
CA GLU A 66 11.52 18.26 0.49
C GLU A 66 11.40 18.98 1.83
N ALA A 67 10.73 18.35 2.80
CA ALA A 67 10.55 18.88 4.14
C ALA A 67 11.77 18.63 5.05
N GLU A 68 12.78 17.93 4.55
CA GLU A 68 13.97 17.55 5.32
C GLU A 68 13.59 16.83 6.62
N PHE A 69 12.62 15.93 6.53
CA PHE A 69 12.10 15.20 7.68
C PHE A 69 13.17 14.25 8.23
N PHE A 70 13.50 14.41 9.52
CA PHE A 70 14.62 13.67 10.11
C PHE A 70 14.44 12.15 10.09
N ALA A 71 13.21 11.66 10.15
CA ALA A 71 12.92 10.23 10.18
C ALA A 71 12.76 9.62 8.76
N TYR A 72 13.07 10.39 7.71
CA TYR A 72 12.93 9.90 6.34
C TYR A 72 13.68 8.58 6.08
N PRO A 73 14.95 8.41 6.48
CA PRO A 73 15.65 7.16 6.18
C PRO A 73 14.97 5.93 6.78
N MET A 74 14.46 6.04 8.01
CA MET A 74 13.76 4.96 8.67
C MET A 74 12.41 4.67 7.98
N HIS A 75 11.68 5.71 7.64
CA HIS A 75 10.39 5.59 6.98
C HIS A 75 10.53 4.95 5.60
N LYS A 76 11.55 5.37 4.85
CA LYS A 76 11.86 4.77 3.55
C LYS A 76 12.21 3.30 3.69
N ALA A 77 12.97 2.92 4.71
CA ALA A 77 13.31 1.52 4.95
C ALA A 77 12.05 0.67 5.20
N GLU A 78 11.07 1.22 5.89
CA GLU A 78 9.79 0.55 6.12
C GLU A 78 9.01 0.38 4.81
N HIS A 79 9.01 1.41 3.94
CA HIS A 79 8.43 1.30 2.60
C HIS A 79 9.12 0.20 1.79
N ASP A 80 10.44 0.17 1.81
CA ASP A 80 11.21 -0.81 1.04
C ASP A 80 10.95 -2.23 1.52
N SER A 81 10.75 -2.42 2.83
CA SER A 81 10.37 -3.71 3.40
C SER A 81 9.01 -4.18 2.87
N MET A 82 8.04 -3.28 2.82
CA MET A 82 6.71 -3.62 2.29
C MET A 82 6.75 -3.85 0.78
N ARG A 83 7.54 -3.06 0.04
CA ARG A 83 7.76 -3.30 -1.40
C ARG A 83 8.25 -4.71 -1.65
N LYS A 84 9.17 -5.19 -0.82
CA LYS A 84 9.70 -6.55 -0.95
C LYS A 84 8.62 -7.60 -0.71
N ARG A 85 7.82 -7.43 0.34
CA ARG A 85 6.73 -8.38 0.66
C ARG A 85 5.69 -8.43 -0.47
N ILE A 86 5.35 -7.27 -1.02
CA ILE A 86 4.40 -7.16 -2.13
C ILE A 86 4.97 -7.85 -3.37
N GLY A 87 6.26 -7.66 -3.64
CA GLY A 87 6.92 -8.33 -4.76
C GLY A 87 6.89 -9.84 -4.63
N GLU A 88 7.12 -10.36 -3.42
CA GLU A 88 7.05 -11.78 -3.14
C GLU A 88 5.63 -12.32 -3.31
N LEU A 89 4.63 -11.56 -2.86
CA LEU A 89 3.23 -11.93 -3.07
C LEU A 89 2.90 -12.02 -4.56
N LEU A 90 3.35 -11.03 -5.34
CA LEU A 90 3.08 -11.01 -6.77
C LEU A 90 3.71 -12.21 -7.47
N GLU A 91 4.93 -12.61 -7.08
CA GLU A 91 5.56 -13.80 -7.62
C GLU A 91 4.75 -15.06 -7.32
N ARG A 92 4.28 -15.21 -6.08
CA ARG A 92 3.43 -16.35 -5.72
C ARG A 92 2.13 -16.34 -6.49
N TRP A 93 1.54 -15.16 -6.63
CA TRP A 93 0.31 -15.01 -7.41
C TRP A 93 0.50 -15.45 -8.85
N ARG A 94 1.58 -15.04 -9.48
CA ARG A 94 1.87 -15.44 -10.87
C ARG A 94 2.03 -16.95 -11.03
N LYS A 95 2.59 -17.61 -10.01
CA LYS A 95 2.82 -19.06 -10.05
C LYS A 95 1.55 -19.86 -9.73
N HIS A 96 0.80 -19.43 -8.75
CA HIS A 96 -0.27 -20.25 -8.17
C HIS A 96 -1.68 -19.73 -8.46
N LYS A 97 -1.84 -18.45 -8.75
CA LYS A 97 -3.14 -17.83 -9.00
C LYS A 97 -4.17 -18.17 -7.91
N GLU A 98 -3.74 -18.16 -6.66
CA GLU A 98 -4.58 -18.56 -5.53
C GLU A 98 -5.13 -17.33 -4.81
N PRO A 99 -6.43 -17.00 -5.00
CA PRO A 99 -7.02 -15.81 -4.37
C PRO A 99 -6.91 -15.79 -2.85
N LYS A 100 -6.90 -16.96 -2.21
CA LYS A 100 -6.80 -17.04 -0.75
C LYS A 100 -5.47 -16.53 -0.22
N GLU A 101 -4.38 -16.69 -0.96
CA GLU A 101 -3.08 -16.14 -0.57
C GLU A 101 -3.11 -14.63 -0.57
N VAL A 102 -3.73 -14.03 -1.58
CA VAL A 102 -3.87 -12.57 -1.66
C VAL A 102 -4.77 -12.07 -0.53
N GLN A 103 -5.89 -12.75 -0.29
CA GLN A 103 -6.80 -12.41 0.80
C GLN A 103 -6.10 -12.44 2.15
N LYS A 104 -5.34 -13.50 2.41
CA LYS A 104 -4.60 -13.67 3.66
C LYS A 104 -3.57 -12.54 3.85
N PHE A 105 -2.86 -12.20 2.79
CA PHE A 105 -1.88 -11.09 2.84
C PHE A 105 -2.57 -9.78 3.21
N ILE A 106 -3.72 -9.48 2.59
CA ILE A 106 -4.47 -8.27 2.89
C ILE A 106 -4.88 -8.25 4.36
N GLU A 107 -5.46 -9.33 4.84
CA GLU A 107 -6.03 -9.40 6.19
C GLU A 107 -4.96 -9.44 7.29
N GLU A 108 -3.88 -10.16 7.07
CA GLU A 108 -2.88 -10.40 8.10
C GLU A 108 -1.68 -9.47 8.06
N GLU A 109 -1.35 -8.89 6.90
CA GLU A 109 -0.15 -8.08 6.75
C GLU A 109 -0.41 -6.65 6.28
N LEU A 110 -1.12 -6.50 5.15
CA LEU A 110 -1.21 -5.20 4.49
C LEU A 110 -2.02 -4.17 5.28
N VAL A 111 -3.22 -4.51 5.71
CA VAL A 111 -4.10 -3.55 6.38
C VAL A 111 -3.48 -3.07 7.68
N SER A 112 -2.94 -3.98 8.48
CA SER A 112 -2.27 -3.62 9.75
C SER A 112 -1.08 -2.71 9.49
N TRP A 113 -0.27 -3.03 8.49
CA TRP A 113 0.91 -2.24 8.15
C TRP A 113 0.51 -0.84 7.72
N LEU A 114 -0.49 -0.71 6.85
CA LEU A 114 -0.96 0.58 6.37
C LEU A 114 -1.51 1.44 7.52
N LEU A 115 -2.27 0.85 8.43
CA LEU A 115 -2.81 1.57 9.57
C LEU A 115 -1.72 2.12 10.48
N LEU A 116 -0.60 1.41 10.61
CA LEU A 116 0.53 1.87 11.40
C LEU A 116 1.33 2.97 10.72
N HIS A 117 1.15 3.17 9.41
CA HIS A 117 1.93 4.12 8.62
C HIS A 117 1.15 5.36 8.16
N ILE A 118 -0.11 5.45 8.51
CA ILE A 118 -0.94 6.62 8.18
C ILE A 118 -0.65 7.84 9.07
#